data_934e39bbe08f172960a32d8430f7d265
#
_entry.id   934e39bbe08f172960a32d8430f7d265
#
_cell.length_a   1.000
_cell.length_b   1.000
_cell.length_c   1.000
_cell.angle_alpha   90.00
_cell.angle_beta   90.00
_cell.angle_gamma   90.00
#
_symmetry.space_group_name_H-M   'P 1'
#
loop_
_entity.id
_entity.type
_entity.pdbx_description
1 polymer ?
#
loop_
_entity_poly.entity_id
_entity_poly.type
_entity_poly.pdbx_seq_one_letter_code
_entity_poly.pdbx_strand_id
1 'polypeptide(L)'
;ISADCPSRFADFKVCVSEKTKQEIEVAELAVKETETEEMKKHPKMKLWKKIDLKNFGTSRQIRFGHLTGTDEWYVVLAQMQKRVSRDAYGFISCLTAIDLEGNVLWQLGEPSDKTEELGKVSADMAFQVYDIDGDGRDEVIVGWDFEIRILDGRTGTIKKSAKTPFSDDDDADLIGVPYQTYAFERINPDGIRICNFRGKERPADILIKDRYCRIYALDEDLNVMWKFKSPTN
;
A
#
# COMPACT_ATOMS: atom_id res chain seq x y z
N ILE A 1 -17.05 22.80 8.41
CA ILE A 1 -17.80 23.25 9.61
C ILE A 1 -18.65 22.07 10.03
N SER A 2 -18.30 21.48 11.16
CA SER A 2 -19.10 20.44 11.80
C SER A 2 -19.96 21.10 12.86
N ALA A 3 -21.25 20.85 12.83
CA ALA A 3 -22.17 21.29 13.86
C ALA A 3 -22.94 20.08 14.40
N ASP A 4 -22.87 19.89 15.69
CA ASP A 4 -23.59 18.81 16.39
C ASP A 4 -25.11 19.07 16.51
N CYS A 5 -25.59 20.14 15.94
CA CYS A 5 -27.02 20.45 15.87
C CYS A 5 -27.42 20.80 14.42
N PRO A 6 -28.65 20.54 14.02
CA PRO A 6 -29.13 20.87 12.69
C PRO A 6 -29.14 22.38 12.50
N SER A 7 -28.20 22.89 11.71
CA SER A 7 -28.13 24.29 11.33
C SER A 7 -28.69 24.46 9.92
N ARG A 8 -29.61 25.41 9.77
CA ARG A 8 -30.16 25.75 8.46
C ARG A 8 -29.54 27.10 8.04
N PHE A 9 -28.88 27.08 6.89
CA PHE A 9 -28.40 28.27 6.22
C PHE A 9 -29.36 28.55 5.06
N ALA A 10 -30.03 29.67 5.11
CA ALA A 10 -30.86 30.16 4.01
C ALA A 10 -30.24 31.42 3.42
N ASP A 11 -30.34 31.54 2.11
CA ASP A 11 -29.96 32.77 1.37
C ASP A 11 -28.50 33.26 1.52
N PHE A 12 -27.58 32.28 1.70
CA PHE A 12 -26.16 32.64 1.71
C PHE A 12 -25.70 32.94 0.28
N LYS A 13 -25.41 34.21 -0.01
CA LYS A 13 -24.83 34.67 -1.27
C LYS A 13 -23.45 35.22 -1.03
N VAL A 14 -22.46 34.65 -1.70
CA VAL A 14 -21.15 35.25 -1.80
C VAL A 14 -21.13 36.14 -3.05
N CYS A 15 -21.06 37.42 -2.85
CA CYS A 15 -20.91 38.39 -3.95
C CYS A 15 -19.46 38.90 -3.97
N VAL A 16 -18.81 38.69 -5.08
CA VAL A 16 -17.46 39.22 -5.33
C VAL A 16 -17.62 40.49 -6.20
N SER A 17 -16.99 41.57 -5.78
CA SER A 17 -17.03 42.84 -6.56
C SER A 17 -16.27 42.65 -7.87
N GLU A 18 -16.63 43.40 -8.91
CA GLU A 18 -15.93 43.37 -10.20
C GLU A 18 -14.44 43.69 -10.05
N LYS A 19 -14.12 44.64 -9.15
CA LYS A 19 -12.72 44.93 -8.83
C LYS A 19 -11.98 43.74 -8.28
N THR A 20 -12.58 43.01 -7.34
CA THR A 20 -11.99 41.83 -6.73
C THR A 20 -11.84 40.68 -7.75
N LYS A 21 -12.77 40.53 -8.68
CA LYS A 21 -12.65 39.56 -9.78
C LYS A 21 -11.45 39.89 -10.67
N GLN A 22 -11.28 41.13 -11.04
CA GLN A 22 -10.14 41.59 -11.84
C GLN A 22 -8.81 41.37 -11.11
N GLU A 23 -8.77 41.65 -9.81
CA GLU A 23 -7.58 41.42 -9.00
C GLU A 23 -7.23 39.90 -8.93
N ILE A 24 -8.23 39.04 -8.79
CA ILE A 24 -8.05 37.58 -8.82
C ILE A 24 -7.55 37.15 -10.20
N GLU A 25 -8.15 37.61 -11.28
CA GLU A 25 -7.78 37.26 -12.64
C GLU A 25 -6.33 37.67 -12.98
N VAL A 26 -5.92 38.84 -12.55
CA VAL A 26 -4.53 39.31 -12.70
C VAL A 26 -3.57 38.47 -11.88
N ALA A 27 -3.94 38.09 -10.66
CA ALA A 27 -3.12 37.24 -9.80
C ALA A 27 -2.99 35.82 -10.39
N GLU A 28 -4.08 35.24 -10.90
CA GLU A 28 -4.06 33.94 -11.55
C GLU A 28 -3.20 33.92 -12.81
N LEU A 29 -3.23 35.00 -13.61
CA LEU A 29 -2.39 35.14 -14.80
C LEU A 29 -0.90 35.23 -14.41
N ALA A 30 -0.55 35.99 -13.39
CA ALA A 30 0.82 36.09 -12.92
C ALA A 30 1.36 34.77 -12.36
N VAL A 31 0.52 34.01 -11.64
CA VAL A 31 0.87 32.66 -11.19
C VAL A 31 1.12 31.73 -12.38
N LYS A 32 0.23 31.72 -13.36
CA LYS A 32 0.36 30.93 -14.57
C LYS A 32 1.61 31.25 -15.40
N GLU A 33 1.95 32.50 -15.52
CA GLU A 33 3.18 32.93 -16.18
C GLU A 33 4.42 32.45 -15.43
N THR A 34 4.42 32.59 -14.09
CA THR A 34 5.53 32.12 -13.24
C THR A 34 5.67 30.60 -13.35
N GLU A 35 4.58 29.85 -13.25
CA GLU A 35 4.58 28.39 -13.41
C GLU A 35 5.12 27.99 -14.80
N THR A 36 4.71 28.70 -15.85
CA THR A 36 5.15 28.42 -17.21
C THR A 36 6.66 28.64 -17.38
N GLU A 37 7.20 29.71 -16.80
CA GLU A 37 8.65 29.98 -16.85
C GLU A 37 9.45 28.95 -16.00
N GLU A 38 8.93 28.58 -14.83
CA GLU A 38 9.56 27.51 -14.04
C GLU A 38 9.51 26.16 -14.76
N MET A 39 8.37 25.81 -15.37
CA MET A 39 8.26 24.58 -16.16
C MET A 39 9.24 24.49 -17.34
N LYS A 40 9.62 25.63 -17.94
CA LYS A 40 10.63 25.67 -19.01
C LYS A 40 12.03 25.28 -18.52
N LYS A 41 12.32 25.55 -17.25
CA LYS A 41 13.61 25.24 -16.62
C LYS A 41 13.77 23.76 -16.28
N HIS A 42 12.65 23.03 -16.20
CA HIS A 42 12.66 21.62 -15.83
C HIS A 42 12.61 20.72 -17.07
N PRO A 43 13.31 19.57 -17.05
CA PRO A 43 13.23 18.63 -18.16
C PRO A 43 11.82 18.06 -18.26
N LYS A 44 11.28 18.06 -19.48
CA LYS A 44 9.97 17.43 -19.72
C LYS A 44 10.09 15.92 -19.58
N MET A 45 9.22 15.34 -18.77
CA MET A 45 9.10 13.88 -18.70
C MET A 45 8.72 13.33 -20.07
N LYS A 46 9.43 12.28 -20.48
CA LYS A 46 9.13 11.53 -21.71
C LYS A 46 8.68 10.14 -21.31
N LEU A 47 7.65 9.64 -22.01
CA LEU A 47 7.27 8.25 -21.86
C LEU A 47 8.48 7.38 -22.25
N TRP A 48 9.00 6.64 -21.27
CA TRP A 48 10.10 5.73 -21.50
C TRP A 48 9.60 4.35 -21.96
N LYS A 49 8.60 3.79 -21.25
CA LYS A 49 8.08 2.45 -21.55
C LYS A 49 6.63 2.32 -21.11
N LYS A 50 5.89 1.47 -21.79
CA LYS A 50 4.54 1.07 -21.43
C LYS A 50 4.46 -0.45 -21.45
N ILE A 51 4.03 -1.04 -20.32
CA ILE A 51 3.83 -2.48 -20.19
C ILE A 51 2.32 -2.71 -20.04
N ASP A 52 1.78 -3.65 -20.80
CA ASP A 52 0.39 -4.08 -20.65
C ASP A 52 0.28 -5.03 -19.47
N LEU A 53 -0.54 -4.68 -18.49
CA LEU A 53 -0.75 -5.47 -17.27
C LEU A 53 -1.94 -6.41 -17.35
N LYS A 54 -2.54 -6.59 -18.53
CA LYS A 54 -3.76 -7.38 -18.72
C LYS A 54 -3.67 -8.80 -18.14
N ASN A 55 -2.52 -9.42 -18.25
CA ASN A 55 -2.29 -10.79 -17.78
C ASN A 55 -1.75 -10.87 -16.34
N PHE A 56 -1.45 -9.74 -15.71
CA PHE A 56 -0.90 -9.68 -14.35
C PHE A 56 -1.89 -9.06 -13.36
N GLY A 57 -2.99 -8.53 -13.90
CA GLY A 57 -3.94 -7.75 -13.14
C GLY A 57 -3.52 -6.30 -12.92
N THR A 58 -4.47 -5.51 -12.46
CA THR A 58 -4.22 -4.11 -12.13
C THR A 58 -3.79 -3.99 -10.69
N SER A 59 -2.64 -3.39 -10.46
CA SER A 59 -2.12 -3.21 -9.11
C SER A 59 -2.33 -1.79 -8.61
N ARG A 60 -2.74 -1.69 -7.36
CA ARG A 60 -2.71 -0.43 -6.64
C ARG A 60 -1.30 -0.12 -6.12
N GLN A 61 -0.51 -1.14 -5.85
CA GLN A 61 0.85 -1.01 -5.37
C GLN A 61 1.82 -1.77 -6.27
N ILE A 62 2.89 -1.10 -6.61
CA ILE A 62 3.98 -1.61 -7.42
C ILE A 62 5.26 -1.41 -6.62
N ARG A 63 6.14 -2.41 -6.64
CA ARG A 63 7.48 -2.33 -6.07
C ARG A 63 8.50 -2.76 -7.10
N PHE A 64 9.66 -2.17 -7.02
CA PHE A 64 10.81 -2.49 -7.84
C PHE A 64 11.90 -3.10 -6.99
N GLY A 65 12.71 -4.00 -7.57
CA GLY A 65 13.85 -4.58 -6.90
C GLY A 65 14.74 -5.41 -7.81
N HIS A 66 15.87 -5.83 -7.25
CA HIS A 66 16.88 -6.67 -7.89
C HIS A 66 16.67 -8.13 -7.48
N LEU A 67 15.60 -8.74 -7.99
CA LEU A 67 15.13 -10.05 -7.54
C LEU A 67 16.08 -11.21 -7.84
N THR A 68 16.97 -11.05 -8.82
CA THR A 68 17.89 -12.09 -9.27
C THR A 68 19.32 -11.91 -8.78
N GLY A 69 19.63 -10.80 -8.09
CA GLY A 69 20.98 -10.46 -7.65
C GLY A 69 21.87 -9.91 -8.76
N THR A 70 21.26 -9.48 -9.86
CA THR A 70 21.93 -8.72 -10.94
C THR A 70 21.52 -7.24 -10.84
N ASP A 71 22.14 -6.38 -11.67
CA ASP A 71 21.74 -4.97 -11.78
C ASP A 71 20.40 -4.78 -12.52
N GLU A 72 19.75 -5.87 -12.90
CA GLU A 72 18.45 -5.83 -13.58
C GLU A 72 17.31 -5.50 -12.63
N TRP A 73 16.44 -4.61 -13.08
CA TRP A 73 15.24 -4.25 -12.35
C TRP A 73 14.06 -5.12 -12.71
N TYR A 74 13.38 -5.55 -11.68
CA TYR A 74 12.11 -6.29 -11.76
C TYR A 74 11.00 -5.49 -11.11
N VAL A 75 9.78 -5.80 -11.49
CA VAL A 75 8.57 -5.18 -10.96
C VAL A 75 7.71 -6.24 -10.30
N VAL A 76 7.37 -6.04 -9.05
CA VAL A 76 6.40 -6.89 -8.35
C VAL A 76 5.06 -6.16 -8.34
N LEU A 77 4.06 -6.85 -8.82
CA LEU A 77 2.69 -6.37 -8.98
C LEU A 77 1.77 -7.28 -8.19
N ALA A 78 0.83 -6.69 -7.50
CA ALA A 78 -0.16 -7.50 -6.86
C ALA A 78 -1.54 -7.12 -7.35
N GLN A 79 -2.27 -8.08 -7.86
CA GLN A 79 -3.62 -7.87 -8.28
C GLN A 79 -4.54 -7.80 -7.10
N MET A 80 -5.16 -6.65 -6.96
CA MET A 80 -6.35 -6.52 -6.13
C MET A 80 -7.58 -6.83 -6.95
N GLN A 81 -8.55 -7.40 -6.29
CA GLN A 81 -9.83 -7.56 -6.90
C GLN A 81 -10.59 -6.26 -7.04
N LYS A 82 -11.67 -6.36 -7.80
CA LYS A 82 -12.60 -5.27 -8.01
C LYS A 82 -13.08 -4.71 -6.68
N ARG A 83 -12.84 -3.43 -6.46
CA ARG A 83 -13.44 -2.67 -5.36
C ARG A 83 -14.97 -2.70 -5.48
N VAL A 84 -15.64 -3.26 -4.50
CA VAL A 84 -17.08 -3.49 -4.58
C VAL A 84 -17.88 -2.25 -4.23
N SER A 85 -17.64 -1.60 -3.13
CA SER A 85 -18.24 -0.30 -2.78
C SER A 85 -17.65 0.25 -1.48
N ARG A 86 -17.66 1.55 -1.34
CA ARG A 86 -17.14 2.26 -0.15
C ARG A 86 -15.74 1.76 0.18
N ASP A 87 -15.50 1.32 1.39
CA ASP A 87 -14.23 0.75 1.82
C ASP A 87 -14.24 -0.79 1.88
N ALA A 88 -15.18 -1.43 1.20
CA ALA A 88 -15.11 -2.86 0.99
C ALA A 88 -14.06 -3.16 -0.07
N TYR A 89 -12.98 -3.76 0.35
CA TYR A 89 -11.85 -4.07 -0.50
C TYR A 89 -11.90 -5.53 -0.95
N GLY A 90 -11.51 -5.74 -2.19
CA GLY A 90 -11.24 -7.07 -2.68
C GLY A 90 -9.97 -7.65 -2.07
N PHE A 91 -9.79 -8.93 -2.21
CA PHE A 91 -8.63 -9.65 -1.73
C PHE A 91 -7.57 -9.71 -2.82
N ILE A 92 -6.35 -10.06 -2.47
CA ILE A 92 -5.32 -10.35 -3.45
C ILE A 92 -5.65 -11.67 -4.13
N SER A 93 -5.75 -11.64 -5.44
CA SER A 93 -5.91 -12.85 -6.22
C SER A 93 -4.58 -13.41 -6.73
N CYS A 94 -3.62 -12.53 -7.01
CA CYS A 94 -2.29 -12.97 -7.44
C CYS A 94 -1.20 -11.94 -7.11
N LEU A 95 0.02 -12.43 -7.07
CA LEU A 95 1.24 -11.66 -6.96
C LEU A 95 2.15 -12.07 -8.11
N THR A 96 2.62 -11.12 -8.91
CA THR A 96 3.40 -11.39 -10.12
C THR A 96 4.67 -10.58 -10.11
N ALA A 97 5.80 -11.22 -10.38
CA ALA A 97 7.05 -10.55 -10.68
C ALA A 97 7.31 -10.61 -12.19
N ILE A 98 7.64 -9.47 -12.76
CA ILE A 98 7.96 -9.33 -14.18
C ILE A 98 9.28 -8.57 -14.37
N ASP A 99 9.93 -8.78 -15.50
CA ASP A 99 11.00 -7.91 -15.94
C ASP A 99 10.45 -6.58 -16.53
N LEU A 100 11.33 -5.69 -16.93
CA LEU A 100 10.93 -4.42 -17.55
C LEU A 100 10.44 -4.60 -19.00
N GLU A 101 10.59 -5.76 -19.60
CA GLU A 101 10.01 -6.15 -20.89
C GLU A 101 8.60 -6.70 -20.76
N GLY A 102 8.15 -6.99 -19.53
CA GLY A 102 6.83 -7.57 -19.25
C GLY A 102 6.81 -9.09 -19.27
N ASN A 103 7.98 -9.74 -19.30
CA ASN A 103 8.06 -11.19 -19.17
C ASN A 103 7.90 -11.59 -17.70
N VAL A 104 7.10 -12.61 -17.46
CA VAL A 104 6.85 -13.13 -16.12
C VAL A 104 8.07 -13.89 -15.60
N LEU A 105 8.59 -13.47 -14.45
CA LEU A 105 9.59 -14.21 -13.70
C LEU A 105 8.92 -15.34 -12.91
N TRP A 106 7.87 -14.99 -12.18
CA TRP A 106 6.99 -15.91 -11.48
C TRP A 106 5.63 -15.27 -11.20
N GLN A 107 4.63 -16.11 -10.96
CA GLN A 107 3.29 -15.67 -10.54
C GLN A 107 2.73 -16.63 -9.49
N LEU A 108 2.22 -16.10 -8.41
CA LEU A 108 1.51 -16.83 -7.36
C LEU A 108 0.04 -16.45 -7.41
N GLY A 109 -0.85 -17.46 -7.38
CA GLY A 109 -2.27 -17.23 -7.58
C GLY A 109 -2.62 -16.93 -9.04
N GLU A 110 -3.86 -16.52 -9.28
CA GLU A 110 -4.38 -16.24 -10.61
C GLU A 110 -5.03 -14.86 -10.66
N PRO A 111 -4.82 -14.09 -11.75
CA PRO A 111 -5.59 -12.87 -11.98
C PRO A 111 -7.10 -13.16 -11.99
N SER A 112 -7.85 -12.45 -11.17
CA SER A 112 -9.30 -12.64 -11.10
C SER A 112 -10.02 -11.31 -10.88
N ASP A 113 -11.15 -11.13 -11.53
CA ASP A 113 -12.10 -10.04 -11.30
C ASP A 113 -13.26 -10.44 -10.36
N LYS A 114 -13.28 -11.70 -9.92
CA LYS A 114 -14.29 -12.23 -9.03
C LYS A 114 -14.04 -11.79 -7.60
N THR A 115 -15.08 -11.39 -6.91
CA THR A 115 -15.01 -10.94 -5.52
C THR A 115 -15.18 -12.05 -4.49
N GLU A 116 -15.59 -13.23 -4.93
CA GLU A 116 -16.08 -14.29 -4.06
C GLU A 116 -15.09 -15.42 -3.82
N GLU A 117 -14.07 -15.56 -4.68
CA GLU A 117 -13.13 -16.69 -4.64
C GLU A 117 -11.79 -16.33 -4.02
N LEU A 118 -11.79 -15.62 -2.90
CA LEU A 118 -10.68 -14.80 -2.67
C LEU A 118 -9.82 -15.20 -1.55
N GLY A 119 -8.55 -15.19 -1.86
CA GLY A 119 -7.51 -15.32 -0.87
C GLY A 119 -7.89 -14.45 0.33
N LYS A 120 -7.87 -15.01 1.48
CA LYS A 120 -8.29 -14.43 2.76
C LYS A 120 -7.36 -13.33 3.18
N VAL A 121 -7.26 -12.20 2.44
CA VAL A 121 -6.25 -11.23 2.79
C VAL A 121 -6.52 -9.82 2.32
N SER A 122 -6.10 -8.96 3.16
CA SER A 122 -5.82 -7.53 3.12
C SER A 122 -6.17 -6.77 1.86
N ALA A 123 -6.95 -5.79 2.12
CA ALA A 123 -7.44 -4.81 1.20
C ALA A 123 -6.38 -3.96 0.50
N ASP A 124 -5.30 -3.66 1.13
CA ASP A 124 -4.31 -2.69 0.65
C ASP A 124 -2.96 -3.29 0.35
N MET A 125 -2.88 -4.61 0.27
CA MET A 125 -1.68 -5.32 -0.12
C MET A 125 -0.42 -4.81 0.54
N ALA A 126 -0.22 -5.29 1.73
CA ALA A 126 1.03 -5.06 2.36
C ALA A 126 2.09 -5.95 1.73
N PHE A 127 2.96 -5.38 0.91
CA PHE A 127 4.19 -6.04 0.51
C PHE A 127 5.33 -5.04 0.33
N GLN A 128 6.56 -5.53 0.48
CA GLN A 128 7.79 -4.81 0.22
C GLN A 128 8.75 -5.71 -0.56
N VAL A 129 9.67 -5.06 -1.27
CA VAL A 129 10.79 -5.71 -1.94
C VAL A 129 12.06 -5.18 -1.31
N TYR A 130 12.87 -6.06 -0.75
CA TYR A 130 14.08 -5.68 -0.03
C TYR A 130 14.95 -6.91 0.26
N ASP A 131 16.26 -6.78 0.10
CA ASP A 131 17.25 -7.78 0.49
C ASP A 131 17.35 -7.86 2.02
N ILE A 132 16.47 -8.67 2.63
CA ILE A 132 16.33 -8.71 4.09
C ILE A 132 17.38 -9.59 4.76
N ASP A 133 17.90 -10.58 4.08
CA ASP A 133 18.93 -11.48 4.62
C ASP A 133 20.36 -11.10 4.21
N GLY A 134 20.53 -10.13 3.32
CA GLY A 134 21.83 -9.58 2.94
C GLY A 134 22.59 -10.42 1.93
N ASP A 135 21.91 -11.25 1.16
CA ASP A 135 22.54 -12.12 0.17
C ASP A 135 22.75 -11.44 -1.20
N GLY A 136 22.34 -10.18 -1.33
CA GLY A 136 22.45 -9.36 -2.55
C GLY A 136 21.28 -9.55 -3.52
N ARG A 137 20.22 -10.22 -3.10
CA ARG A 137 18.96 -10.37 -3.84
C ARG A 137 17.81 -9.90 -3.00
N ASP A 138 16.91 -9.17 -3.64
CA ASP A 138 15.73 -8.71 -2.94
C ASP A 138 14.70 -9.84 -2.76
N GLU A 139 14.22 -10.01 -1.53
CA GLU A 139 13.05 -10.80 -1.21
C GLU A 139 11.77 -10.01 -1.42
N VAL A 140 10.66 -10.74 -1.52
CA VAL A 140 9.32 -10.16 -1.45
C VAL A 140 8.68 -10.52 -0.12
N ILE A 141 8.51 -9.51 0.74
CA ILE A 141 7.88 -9.66 2.05
C ILE A 141 6.41 -9.28 1.88
N VAL A 142 5.50 -10.22 2.09
CA VAL A 142 4.07 -10.04 1.82
C VAL A 142 3.19 -10.57 2.94
N GLY A 143 2.11 -9.85 3.24
CA GLY A 143 1.00 -10.36 4.05
C GLY A 143 0.02 -11.14 3.17
N TRP A 144 -0.11 -12.44 3.36
CA TRP A 144 -1.02 -13.29 2.59
C TRP A 144 -1.61 -14.42 3.44
N ASP A 145 -2.92 -14.54 3.42
CA ASP A 145 -3.66 -15.58 4.13
C ASP A 145 -3.35 -15.64 5.65
N PHE A 146 -3.38 -14.46 6.28
CA PHE A 146 -3.04 -14.29 7.70
C PHE A 146 -1.64 -14.81 8.07
N GLU A 147 -0.73 -14.75 7.12
CA GLU A 147 0.70 -15.00 7.31
C GLU A 147 1.50 -13.79 6.83
N ILE A 148 2.64 -13.58 7.44
CA ILE A 148 3.72 -12.85 6.82
C ILE A 148 4.62 -13.88 6.15
N ARG A 149 4.88 -13.69 4.88
CA ARG A 149 5.74 -14.56 4.08
C ARG A 149 6.91 -13.76 3.54
N ILE A 150 8.08 -14.33 3.64
CA ILE A 150 9.29 -13.87 2.95
C ILE A 150 9.50 -14.83 1.80
N LEU A 151 9.37 -14.32 0.59
CA LEU A 151 9.50 -15.07 -0.65
C LEU A 151 10.88 -14.82 -1.25
N ASP A 152 11.50 -15.86 -1.76
CA ASP A 152 12.67 -15.73 -2.62
C ASP A 152 12.33 -14.90 -3.86
N GLY A 153 13.07 -13.81 -4.07
CA GLY A 153 12.75 -12.86 -5.14
C GLY A 153 12.82 -13.46 -6.54
N ARG A 154 13.74 -14.38 -6.76
CA ARG A 154 13.96 -15.02 -8.06
C ARG A 154 12.89 -16.04 -8.43
N THR A 155 12.36 -16.75 -7.45
CA THR A 155 11.48 -17.92 -7.70
C THR A 155 10.06 -17.75 -7.19
N GLY A 156 9.82 -16.80 -6.31
CA GLY A 156 8.54 -16.63 -5.60
C GLY A 156 8.28 -17.72 -4.53
N THR A 157 9.23 -18.61 -4.27
CA THR A 157 9.06 -19.66 -3.26
C THR A 157 9.18 -19.09 -1.84
N ILE A 158 8.46 -19.67 -0.90
CA ILE A 158 8.50 -19.23 0.50
C ILE A 158 9.84 -19.63 1.13
N LYS A 159 10.63 -18.63 1.54
CA LYS A 159 11.85 -18.81 2.37
C LYS A 159 11.47 -18.96 3.84
N LYS A 160 10.56 -18.07 4.33
CA LYS A 160 10.06 -18.06 5.70
C LYS A 160 8.59 -17.69 5.72
N SER A 161 7.83 -18.19 6.67
CA SER A 161 6.49 -17.71 6.95
C SER A 161 6.14 -17.83 8.43
N ALA A 162 5.30 -16.94 8.91
CA ALA A 162 4.71 -16.99 10.24
C ALA A 162 3.27 -16.51 10.20
N LYS A 163 2.41 -17.12 11.00
CA LYS A 163 1.04 -16.63 11.18
C LYS A 163 1.07 -15.25 11.83
N THR A 164 0.20 -14.38 11.37
CA THR A 164 0.03 -13.07 12.02
C THR A 164 -0.49 -13.23 13.45
N PRO A 165 -0.18 -12.30 14.34
CA PRO A 165 -0.69 -12.34 15.72
C PRO A 165 -2.22 -12.43 15.77
N PHE A 166 -2.72 -13.03 16.85
CA PHE A 166 -4.14 -13.00 17.14
C PHE A 166 -4.59 -11.57 17.47
N SER A 167 -5.83 -11.28 17.15
CA SER A 167 -6.53 -10.13 17.70
C SER A 167 -6.79 -10.40 19.19
N ASP A 168 -6.46 -9.45 20.05
CA ASP A 168 -6.79 -9.56 21.47
C ASP A 168 -8.25 -9.14 21.68
N ASP A 169 -8.93 -9.72 22.67
CA ASP A 169 -10.33 -9.39 23.01
C ASP A 169 -10.51 -7.90 23.35
N ASP A 170 -9.49 -7.28 23.94
CA ASP A 170 -9.47 -5.84 24.23
C ASP A 170 -9.48 -4.94 22.99
N ASP A 171 -9.29 -5.51 21.81
CA ASP A 171 -9.30 -4.75 20.56
C ASP A 171 -10.72 -4.32 20.14
N ALA A 172 -11.74 -4.98 20.66
CA ALA A 172 -13.13 -4.65 20.34
C ALA A 172 -13.50 -3.23 20.77
N ASP A 173 -12.99 -2.78 21.92
CA ASP A 173 -13.21 -1.42 22.42
C ASP A 173 -12.48 -0.35 21.63
N LEU A 174 -11.36 -0.71 21.01
CA LEU A 174 -10.57 0.19 20.17
C LEU A 174 -11.15 0.33 18.76
N ILE A 175 -11.86 -0.68 18.30
CA ILE A 175 -12.44 -0.72 16.96
C ILE A 175 -13.78 0.00 16.91
N GLY A 176 -14.45 0.27 17.98
CA GLY A 176 -15.61 1.14 18.25
C GLY A 176 -16.57 1.59 17.12
N VAL A 177 -16.53 0.93 15.96
CA VAL A 177 -17.19 1.40 14.75
C VAL A 177 -18.23 0.39 14.28
N PRO A 178 -19.50 0.77 14.28
CA PRO A 178 -20.65 -0.14 14.11
C PRO A 178 -20.73 -0.90 12.80
N TYR A 179 -19.96 -0.55 11.76
CA TYR A 179 -20.00 -1.24 10.47
C TYR A 179 -18.83 -2.19 10.25
N GLN A 180 -18.15 -2.52 11.29
CA GLN A 180 -17.02 -3.41 11.16
C GLN A 180 -17.35 -4.77 11.70
N THR A 181 -17.94 -5.55 10.85
CA THR A 181 -17.95 -6.99 10.97
C THR A 181 -16.57 -7.56 10.66
N TYR A 182 -15.55 -7.02 11.29
CA TYR A 182 -14.17 -7.49 11.10
C TYR A 182 -13.90 -8.54 12.18
N ALA A 183 -14.50 -9.69 12.00
CA ALA A 183 -14.31 -10.82 12.89
C ALA A 183 -13.18 -11.73 12.39
N PHE A 184 -12.00 -11.18 12.17
CA PHE A 184 -10.84 -12.04 11.97
C PHE A 184 -10.18 -12.33 13.32
N GLU A 185 -9.91 -13.59 13.57
CA GLU A 185 -9.17 -14.01 14.77
C GLU A 185 -7.72 -13.51 14.77
N ARG A 186 -7.20 -13.17 13.61
CA ARG A 186 -5.83 -12.70 13.43
C ARG A 186 -5.79 -11.34 12.75
N ILE A 187 -4.73 -10.59 13.03
CA ILE A 187 -4.52 -9.32 12.34
C ILE A 187 -4.26 -9.55 10.84
N ASN A 188 -4.82 -8.66 10.06
CA ASN A 188 -4.65 -8.63 8.63
C ASN A 188 -3.75 -7.45 8.26
N PRO A 189 -2.51 -7.67 7.81
CA PRO A 189 -1.59 -6.59 7.53
C PRO A 189 -2.08 -5.70 6.39
N ASP A 190 -2.12 -4.42 6.66
CA ASP A 190 -2.50 -3.34 5.76
C ASP A 190 -1.27 -2.51 5.33
N GLY A 191 -0.23 -2.58 6.09
CA GLY A 191 1.06 -1.96 5.82
C GLY A 191 2.21 -2.81 6.31
N ILE A 192 3.25 -2.90 5.47
CA ILE A 192 4.55 -3.48 5.82
C ILE A 192 5.62 -2.42 5.59
N ARG A 193 6.56 -2.29 6.52
CA ARG A 193 7.75 -1.44 6.37
C ARG A 193 8.98 -2.18 6.87
N ILE A 194 10.09 -1.95 6.20
CA ILE A 194 11.40 -2.42 6.66
C ILE A 194 11.98 -1.34 7.57
N CYS A 195 12.45 -1.75 8.72
CA CYS A 195 12.91 -0.88 9.80
C CYS A 195 14.21 -1.39 10.39
N ASN A 196 14.82 -0.58 11.23
CA ASN A 196 16.04 -0.94 11.97
C ASN A 196 15.87 -0.58 13.46
N PHE A 197 14.97 -1.27 14.14
CA PHE A 197 14.71 -1.03 15.56
C PHE A 197 15.85 -1.51 16.47
N ARG A 198 16.60 -2.52 16.03
CA ARG A 198 17.70 -3.11 16.77
C ARG A 198 19.05 -2.46 16.49
N GLY A 199 19.11 -1.46 15.59
CA GLY A 199 20.36 -0.77 15.26
C GLY A 199 21.41 -1.65 14.58
N LYS A 200 20.98 -2.60 13.76
CA LYS A 200 21.87 -3.42 12.94
C LYS A 200 22.57 -2.57 11.87
N GLU A 201 23.64 -3.07 11.31
CA GLU A 201 24.33 -2.43 10.18
C GLU A 201 23.35 -2.22 8.99
N ARG A 202 22.46 -3.19 8.76
CA ARG A 202 21.40 -3.12 7.75
C ARG A 202 20.02 -3.26 8.40
N PRO A 203 19.03 -2.53 7.91
CA PRO A 203 17.65 -2.76 8.31
C PRO A 203 17.24 -4.22 8.05
N ALA A 204 16.72 -4.88 9.07
CA ALA A 204 16.26 -6.26 8.97
C ALA A 204 15.04 -6.53 9.87
N ASP A 205 14.43 -5.48 10.39
CA ASP A 205 13.21 -5.57 11.17
C ASP A 205 12.01 -5.26 10.29
N ILE A 206 10.89 -5.89 10.57
CA ILE A 206 9.66 -5.74 9.80
C ILE A 206 8.59 -5.14 10.71
N LEU A 207 8.08 -3.99 10.33
CA LEU A 207 6.90 -3.41 10.97
C LEU A 207 5.68 -3.80 10.16
N ILE A 208 4.70 -4.40 10.80
CA ILE A 208 3.38 -4.65 10.25
C ILE A 208 2.33 -3.80 10.97
N LYS A 209 1.40 -3.28 10.21
CA LYS A 209 0.27 -2.50 10.70
C LYS A 209 -1.00 -3.07 10.09
N ASP A 210 -2.02 -3.23 10.92
CA ASP A 210 -3.36 -3.49 10.42
C ASP A 210 -4.09 -2.18 10.04
N ARG A 211 -5.26 -2.30 9.50
CA ARG A 211 -6.09 -1.16 9.09
C ARG A 211 -6.48 -0.26 10.27
N TYR A 212 -6.51 -0.80 11.47
CA TYR A 212 -7.03 -0.07 12.62
C TYR A 212 -5.95 0.64 13.42
N CYS A 213 -5.55 0.07 14.50
CA CYS A 213 -4.69 0.76 15.46
C CYS A 213 -3.55 -0.11 15.97
N ARG A 214 -3.35 -1.27 15.38
CA ARG A 214 -2.38 -2.25 15.85
C ARG A 214 -1.13 -2.24 15.00
N ILE A 215 0.00 -2.14 15.66
CA ILE A 215 1.32 -2.16 15.06
C ILE A 215 2.15 -3.23 15.75
N TYR A 216 2.82 -4.06 14.99
CA TYR A 216 3.74 -5.08 15.47
C TYR A 216 5.09 -4.91 14.80
N ALA A 217 6.16 -5.02 15.59
CA ALA A 217 7.50 -5.16 15.05
C ALA A 217 7.92 -6.62 15.11
N LEU A 218 8.45 -7.11 14.02
CA LEU A 218 8.99 -8.46 13.88
C LEU A 218 10.48 -8.38 13.58
N ASP A 219 11.21 -9.39 13.99
CA ASP A 219 12.57 -9.59 13.54
C ASP A 219 12.61 -10.27 12.16
N GLU A 220 13.80 -10.53 11.62
CA GLU A 220 14.01 -11.20 10.33
C GLU A 220 13.57 -12.67 10.32
N ASP A 221 13.34 -13.25 11.50
CA ASP A 221 12.81 -14.60 11.66
C ASP A 221 11.29 -14.61 11.90
N LEU A 222 10.67 -13.44 11.77
CA LEU A 222 9.24 -13.18 11.94
C LEU A 222 8.72 -13.34 13.37
N ASN A 223 9.63 -13.33 14.37
CA ASN A 223 9.23 -13.30 15.76
C ASN A 223 8.77 -11.91 16.17
N VAL A 224 7.69 -11.82 16.94
CA VAL A 224 7.19 -10.56 17.45
C VAL A 224 8.14 -10.02 18.53
N MET A 225 8.74 -8.87 18.28
CA MET A 225 9.61 -8.16 19.23
C MET A 225 8.80 -7.30 20.20
N TRP A 226 7.85 -6.57 19.66
CA TRP A 226 6.94 -5.73 20.45
C TRP A 226 5.65 -5.43 19.66
N LYS A 227 4.63 -5.01 20.41
CA LYS A 227 3.36 -4.55 19.85
C LYS A 227 3.00 -3.18 20.41
N PHE A 228 2.29 -2.41 19.62
CA PHE A 228 1.72 -1.13 20.01
C PHE A 228 0.26 -1.07 19.55
N LYS A 229 -0.59 -0.56 20.42
CA LYS A 229 -1.98 -0.26 20.13
C LYS A 229 -2.24 1.21 20.46
N SER A 230 -2.90 1.91 19.58
CA SER A 230 -3.35 3.26 19.85
C SER A 230 -4.87 3.30 19.74
N PRO A 231 -5.58 3.90 20.67
CA PRO A 231 -6.96 4.27 20.44
C PRO A 231 -6.99 5.37 19.41
N THR A 232 -7.03 5.00 18.14
CA THR A 232 -7.13 5.99 17.07
C THR A 232 -8.54 6.01 16.53
N ASN A 233 -9.01 7.20 16.39
CA ASN A 233 -10.15 7.51 15.58
C ASN A 233 -9.71 7.71 14.13
#